data_76b42c473141d8fc6fc4b2a92eca114c
#
_entry.id   76b42c473141d8fc6fc4b2a92eca114c
#
_cell.length_a   1.000
_cell.length_b   1.000
_cell.length_c   1.000
_cell.angle_alpha   90.00
_cell.angle_beta   90.00
_cell.angle_gamma   90.00
#
_symmetry.space_group_name_H-M   'P 1'
#
loop_
_entity.id
_entity.type
_entity.pdbx_description
1 polymer ?
#
loop_
_entity_poly.entity_id
_entity_poly.type
_entity_poly.pdbx_seq_one_letter_code
_entity_poly.pdbx_strand_id
1 'polypeptide(L)'
;MEAPPYSAAAVDVVRLPGGRTERDHVAVEEPLEIRIGGSPVAVTMRTPGHDEELALGFCLSEGLRPEGARVPDDLAANTVDVDAPGFDPARLQRSFYTTSSCGVCGKGALDAVAVESPRVTAELRIPLSLVSSLPDSLRAAQAAFAVTGGLHATGLFSSAGELLCVREDVGRHNALDKVIGWAFGAGRLPLADSVLCVSGRLSFELVQKAAVAGCPVMVAVGAPSSLAVDLAADRGVTLCGFVRGGTANVYTEAWRISG
;
A
#
# COMPACT_ATOMS: atom_id res chain seq x y z
N MET A 1 21.19 -2.21 1.20
CA MET A 1 20.37 -1.89 2.40
C MET A 1 20.09 -3.21 3.09
N GLU A 2 20.35 -3.35 4.36
CA GLU A 2 20.08 -4.59 5.12
C GLU A 2 18.58 -4.66 5.46
N ALA A 3 18.03 -5.89 5.50
CA ALA A 3 16.66 -6.10 5.95
C ALA A 3 16.55 -5.74 7.44
N PRO A 4 15.46 -5.07 7.87
CA PRO A 4 15.24 -4.81 9.27
C PRO A 4 15.18 -6.13 10.07
N PRO A 5 15.80 -6.22 11.26
CA PRO A 5 15.91 -7.47 12.01
C PRO A 5 14.56 -8.08 12.43
N TYR A 6 13.50 -7.27 12.45
CA TYR A 6 12.13 -7.67 12.80
C TYR A 6 11.32 -8.16 11.59
N SER A 7 11.86 -8.08 10.37
CA SER A 7 11.12 -8.40 9.14
C SER A 7 11.34 -9.83 8.63
N ALA A 8 12.34 -10.54 9.16
CA ALA A 8 12.70 -11.88 8.71
C ALA A 8 13.00 -12.80 9.92
N ALA A 9 12.49 -14.02 9.87
CA ALA A 9 12.75 -15.07 10.85
C ALA A 9 13.52 -16.21 10.20
N ALA A 10 14.54 -16.75 10.91
CA ALA A 10 15.30 -17.89 10.44
C ALA A 10 14.58 -19.19 10.76
N VAL A 11 14.46 -20.08 9.77
CA VAL A 11 13.81 -21.39 9.87
C VAL A 11 14.69 -22.48 9.25
N ASP A 12 14.50 -23.72 9.67
CA ASP A 12 15.13 -24.86 9.02
C ASP A 12 14.20 -25.41 7.94
N VAL A 13 14.73 -25.58 6.72
CA VAL A 13 13.97 -26.09 5.56
C VAL A 13 14.65 -27.34 5.00
N VAL A 14 13.87 -28.24 4.42
CA VAL A 14 14.40 -29.40 3.69
C VAL A 14 14.38 -29.09 2.20
N ARG A 15 15.57 -29.03 1.59
CA ARG A 15 15.71 -28.79 0.14
C ARG A 15 15.52 -30.11 -0.63
N LEU A 16 14.61 -30.10 -1.59
CA LEU A 16 14.35 -31.23 -2.49
C LEU A 16 14.76 -30.88 -3.94
N PRO A 17 15.24 -31.90 -4.71
CA PRO A 17 15.54 -33.26 -4.31
C PRO A 17 16.81 -33.34 -3.45
N GLY A 18 16.97 -34.40 -2.69
CA GLY A 18 18.18 -34.68 -1.91
C GLY A 18 17.99 -34.64 -0.39
N GLY A 19 16.91 -34.06 0.14
CA GLY A 19 16.55 -34.10 1.57
C GLY A 19 17.52 -33.39 2.52
N ARG A 20 18.31 -32.41 2.03
CA ARG A 20 19.28 -31.67 2.86
C ARG A 20 18.58 -30.58 3.67
N THR A 21 18.82 -30.56 4.97
CA THR A 21 18.35 -29.49 5.85
C THR A 21 19.28 -28.28 5.74
N GLU A 22 18.70 -27.12 5.53
CA GLU A 22 19.42 -25.84 5.41
C GLU A 22 18.69 -24.77 6.21
N ARG A 23 19.43 -23.72 6.61
CA ARG A 23 18.86 -22.52 7.19
C ARG A 23 18.33 -21.60 6.11
N ASP A 24 17.08 -21.14 6.27
CA ASP A 24 16.42 -20.19 5.36
C ASP A 24 15.78 -19.06 6.16
N HIS A 25 15.26 -18.02 5.47
CA HIS A 25 14.59 -16.90 6.10
C HIS A 25 13.19 -16.73 5.50
N VAL A 26 12.22 -16.54 6.37
CA VAL A 26 10.83 -16.26 5.99
C VAL A 26 10.41 -14.88 6.51
N ALA A 27 9.46 -14.24 5.84
CA ALA A 27 8.90 -12.98 6.29
C ALA A 27 8.18 -13.16 7.63
N VAL A 28 8.40 -12.25 8.56
CA VAL A 28 7.65 -12.21 9.82
C VAL A 28 6.26 -11.65 9.54
N GLU A 29 5.24 -12.35 10.06
CA GLU A 29 3.84 -11.98 9.98
C GLU A 29 3.23 -12.04 11.39
N GLU A 30 2.68 -10.91 11.85
CA GLU A 30 2.06 -10.78 13.17
C GLU A 30 0.79 -9.93 13.09
N PRO A 31 -0.20 -10.16 13.98
CA PRO A 31 -1.37 -9.31 14.06
C PRO A 31 -0.98 -7.90 14.54
N LEU A 32 -1.68 -6.88 14.06
CA LEU A 32 -1.67 -5.52 14.60
C LEU A 32 -3.11 -5.09 14.86
N GLU A 33 -3.42 -4.71 16.09
CA GLU A 33 -4.68 -4.08 16.44
C GLU A 33 -4.56 -2.56 16.28
N ILE A 34 -5.41 -1.99 15.44
CA ILE A 34 -5.54 -0.54 15.27
C ILE A 34 -6.71 -0.07 16.14
N ARG A 35 -6.45 0.92 16.98
CA ARG A 35 -7.42 1.58 17.85
C ARG A 35 -7.59 3.03 17.45
N ILE A 36 -8.74 3.60 17.75
CA ILE A 36 -8.99 5.04 17.65
C ILE A 36 -9.55 5.50 18.98
N GLY A 37 -8.81 6.38 19.65
CA GLY A 37 -9.18 6.86 20.98
C GLY A 37 -9.37 5.72 21.99
N GLY A 38 -8.53 4.70 21.95
CA GLY A 38 -8.58 3.51 22.81
C GLY A 38 -9.58 2.43 22.38
N SER A 39 -10.48 2.70 21.41
CA SER A 39 -11.46 1.73 20.91
C SER A 39 -10.90 0.90 19.75
N PRO A 40 -10.93 -0.45 19.80
CA PRO A 40 -10.45 -1.29 18.71
C PRO A 40 -11.32 -1.10 17.46
N VAL A 41 -10.69 -0.90 16.30
CA VAL A 41 -11.38 -0.66 15.03
C VAL A 41 -11.00 -1.68 13.95
N ALA A 42 -9.78 -2.20 13.97
CA ALA A 42 -9.34 -3.20 13.01
C ALA A 42 -8.24 -4.09 13.58
N VAL A 43 -8.13 -5.30 13.06
CA VAL A 43 -6.96 -6.17 13.23
C VAL A 43 -6.47 -6.55 11.84
N THR A 44 -5.20 -6.32 11.56
CA THR A 44 -4.56 -6.70 10.29
C THR A 44 -3.33 -7.55 10.54
N MET A 45 -3.07 -8.52 9.65
CA MET A 45 -1.80 -9.25 9.64
C MET A 45 -0.77 -8.41 8.89
N ARG A 46 0.37 -8.14 9.53
CA ARG A 46 1.41 -7.27 8.94
C ARG A 46 2.83 -7.80 9.20
N THR A 47 3.79 -7.35 8.43
CA THR A 47 5.20 -7.43 8.81
C THR A 47 5.50 -6.30 9.80
N PRO A 48 6.07 -6.60 11.01
CA PRO A 48 6.39 -5.60 12.01
C PRO A 48 7.24 -4.44 11.47
N GLY A 49 7.08 -3.28 12.13
CA GLY A 49 7.75 -2.03 11.79
C GLY A 49 6.90 -1.08 10.96
N HIS A 50 7.10 0.20 11.23
CA HIS A 50 6.30 1.29 10.67
C HIS A 50 4.80 1.18 11.00
N ASP A 51 4.48 0.69 12.19
CA ASP A 51 3.11 0.37 12.61
C ASP A 51 2.26 1.64 12.76
N GLU A 52 2.84 2.75 13.23
CA GLU A 52 2.17 4.06 13.28
C GLU A 52 1.83 4.57 11.86
N GLU A 53 2.77 4.44 10.92
CA GLU A 53 2.52 4.78 9.51
C GLU A 53 1.41 3.91 8.91
N LEU A 54 1.40 2.59 9.20
CA LEU A 54 0.34 1.68 8.77
C LEU A 54 -1.03 2.13 9.29
N ALA A 55 -1.13 2.44 10.58
CA ALA A 55 -2.38 2.84 11.20
C ALA A 55 -2.89 4.20 10.68
N LEU A 56 -1.99 5.18 10.48
CA LEU A 56 -2.32 6.47 9.89
C LEU A 56 -2.81 6.33 8.45
N GLY A 57 -2.07 5.58 7.62
CA GLY A 57 -2.45 5.36 6.23
C GLY A 57 -3.76 4.58 6.09
N PHE A 58 -3.98 3.58 6.94
CA PHE A 58 -5.24 2.88 7.05
C PHE A 58 -6.40 3.84 7.35
N CYS A 59 -6.31 4.66 8.39
CA CYS A 59 -7.34 5.63 8.75
C CYS A 59 -7.63 6.63 7.62
N LEU A 60 -6.59 7.20 6.99
CA LEU A 60 -6.74 8.09 5.84
C LEU A 60 -7.47 7.41 4.68
N SER A 61 -7.08 6.17 4.37
CA SER A 61 -7.66 5.37 3.29
C SER A 61 -9.14 5.02 3.52
N GLU A 62 -9.56 4.97 4.80
CA GLU A 62 -10.96 4.79 5.21
C GLU A 62 -11.73 6.13 5.32
N GLY A 63 -11.14 7.24 4.87
CA GLY A 63 -11.76 8.57 4.86
C GLY A 63 -11.77 9.26 6.22
N LEU A 64 -11.00 8.78 7.18
CA LEU A 64 -10.81 9.42 8.48
C LEU A 64 -9.74 10.52 8.38
N ARG A 65 -9.72 11.40 9.38
CA ARG A 65 -8.75 12.49 9.48
C ARG A 65 -7.93 12.32 10.76
N PRO A 66 -6.89 11.47 10.74
CA PRO A 66 -6.04 11.30 11.89
C PRO A 66 -5.19 12.56 12.13
N GLU A 67 -4.89 12.84 13.40
CA GLU A 67 -3.95 13.88 13.80
C GLU A 67 -2.60 13.28 14.22
N GLY A 68 -2.59 12.00 14.64
CA GLY A 68 -1.38 11.29 15.03
C GLY A 68 -1.67 9.82 15.34
N ALA A 69 -0.61 9.06 15.56
CA ALA A 69 -0.67 7.67 16.03
C ALA A 69 0.48 7.41 17.00
N ARG A 70 0.28 6.47 17.91
CA ARG A 70 1.29 6.06 18.90
C ARG A 70 1.15 4.58 19.23
N VAL A 71 2.28 3.95 19.53
CA VAL A 71 2.31 2.64 20.16
C VAL A 71 2.18 2.86 21.68
N PRO A 72 1.14 2.35 22.35
CA PRO A 72 0.99 2.52 23.79
C PRO A 72 2.06 1.77 24.58
N ASP A 73 2.63 2.41 25.61
CA ASP A 73 3.73 1.83 26.42
C ASP A 73 3.29 0.62 27.27
N ASP A 74 2.00 0.56 27.61
CA ASP A 74 1.40 -0.42 28.52
C ASP A 74 0.68 -1.57 27.83
N LEU A 75 0.65 -1.57 26.49
CA LEU A 75 -0.01 -2.58 25.69
C LEU A 75 0.99 -3.53 25.03
N ALA A 76 0.55 -4.77 24.84
CA ALA A 76 1.32 -5.75 24.09
C ALA A 76 1.77 -5.18 22.73
N ALA A 77 2.95 -5.58 22.29
CA ALA A 77 3.71 -5.03 21.15
C ALA A 77 2.98 -4.96 19.79
N ASN A 78 1.69 -5.32 19.72
CA ASN A 78 0.91 -5.41 18.49
C ASN A 78 -0.33 -4.52 18.51
N THR A 79 -0.24 -3.32 19.09
CA THR A 79 -1.35 -2.34 19.12
C THR A 79 -0.85 -0.95 18.75
N VAL A 80 -1.61 -0.22 17.96
CA VAL A 80 -1.43 1.22 17.68
C VAL A 80 -2.72 1.96 17.96
N ASP A 81 -2.63 3.06 18.70
CA ASP A 81 -3.76 3.96 18.96
C ASP A 81 -3.63 5.23 18.11
N VAL A 82 -4.66 5.53 17.35
CA VAL A 82 -4.74 6.68 16.45
C VAL A 82 -5.59 7.76 17.09
N ASP A 83 -5.10 8.99 17.09
CA ASP A 83 -5.88 10.17 17.41
C ASP A 83 -6.61 10.65 16.17
N ALA A 84 -7.94 10.53 16.16
CA ALA A 84 -8.80 10.99 15.08
C ALA A 84 -10.05 11.67 15.65
N PRO A 85 -10.00 12.97 15.93
CA PRO A 85 -11.12 13.73 16.50
C PRO A 85 -12.37 13.63 15.64
N GLY A 86 -13.52 13.45 16.29
CA GLY A 86 -14.82 13.31 15.60
C GLY A 86 -15.06 11.93 15.00
N PHE A 87 -14.25 10.96 15.32
CA PHE A 87 -14.46 9.57 14.93
C PHE A 87 -15.78 9.04 15.53
N ASP A 88 -16.62 8.45 14.68
CA ASP A 88 -17.84 7.77 15.06
C ASP A 88 -17.68 6.26 14.83
N PRO A 89 -17.60 5.43 15.89
CA PRO A 89 -17.48 3.98 15.76
C PRO A 89 -18.58 3.32 14.93
N ALA A 90 -19.78 3.90 14.88
CA ALA A 90 -20.89 3.36 14.11
C ALA A 90 -20.65 3.42 12.58
N ARG A 91 -19.81 4.32 12.11
CA ARG A 91 -19.41 4.40 10.71
C ARG A 91 -18.54 3.24 10.28
N LEU A 92 -17.67 2.73 11.16
CA LEU A 92 -16.75 1.66 10.86
C LEU A 92 -17.35 0.27 10.94
N GLN A 93 -18.39 0.05 11.75
CA GLN A 93 -19.05 -1.27 11.83
C GLN A 93 -19.59 -1.77 10.49
N ARG A 94 -19.78 -0.90 9.51
CA ARG A 94 -20.23 -1.26 8.15
C ARG A 94 -19.10 -1.66 7.21
N SER A 95 -17.86 -1.25 7.49
CA SER A 95 -16.71 -1.38 6.57
C SER A 95 -15.78 -2.57 6.87
N PHE A 96 -15.72 -3.06 8.11
CA PHE A 96 -14.72 -4.05 8.54
C PHE A 96 -15.05 -5.52 8.28
N TYR A 97 -16.14 -5.85 7.63
CA TYR A 97 -16.42 -7.22 7.21
C TYR A 97 -15.66 -7.65 5.93
N THR A 98 -14.75 -6.82 5.43
CA THR A 98 -13.94 -7.16 4.24
C THR A 98 -12.57 -7.69 4.65
N THR A 99 -12.53 -8.88 5.24
CA THR A 99 -11.29 -9.66 5.28
C THR A 99 -10.95 -10.14 3.87
N SER A 100 -9.67 -9.97 3.52
CA SER A 100 -8.97 -10.55 2.37
C SER A 100 -9.72 -11.69 1.66
N SER A 101 -10.01 -11.50 0.39
CA SER A 101 -10.45 -12.51 -0.57
C SER A 101 -11.93 -12.90 -0.53
N CYS A 102 -12.68 -12.43 -1.53
CA CYS A 102 -13.97 -12.95 -1.99
C CYS A 102 -15.20 -12.53 -1.16
N GLY A 103 -16.03 -11.68 -1.71
CA GLY A 103 -17.40 -11.57 -1.26
C GLY A 103 -18.16 -10.28 -1.49
N VAL A 104 -17.59 -9.29 -2.16
CA VAL A 104 -18.35 -8.10 -2.53
C VAL A 104 -18.91 -8.31 -3.94
N CYS A 105 -20.07 -8.95 -4.02
CA CYS A 105 -20.83 -9.12 -5.27
C CYS A 105 -22.08 -8.24 -5.22
N GLY A 106 -22.11 -7.18 -6.04
CA GLY A 106 -23.27 -6.34 -6.26
C GLY A 106 -23.00 -4.85 -6.10
N LYS A 107 -23.75 -4.00 -6.82
CA LYS A 107 -23.59 -2.53 -6.76
C LYS A 107 -23.70 -1.97 -5.34
N GLY A 108 -24.62 -2.46 -4.52
CA GLY A 108 -24.78 -1.98 -3.14
C GLY A 108 -23.62 -2.35 -2.20
N ALA A 109 -22.85 -3.38 -2.53
CA ALA A 109 -21.67 -3.76 -1.76
C ALA A 109 -20.45 -2.90 -2.15
N LEU A 110 -20.35 -2.46 -3.40
CA LEU A 110 -19.32 -1.50 -3.85
C LEU A 110 -19.54 -0.13 -3.20
N ASP A 111 -20.79 0.34 -3.13
CA ASP A 111 -21.14 1.60 -2.46
C ASP A 111 -20.81 1.58 -0.96
N ALA A 112 -20.85 0.39 -0.33
CA ALA A 112 -20.52 0.23 1.09
C ALA A 112 -19.02 0.27 1.38
N VAL A 113 -18.15 -0.03 0.41
CA VAL A 113 -16.69 -0.01 0.56
C VAL A 113 -16.03 1.18 -0.16
N ALA A 114 -16.79 1.94 -0.95
CA ALA A 114 -16.25 3.10 -1.65
C ALA A 114 -16.08 4.28 -0.67
N VAL A 115 -14.84 4.73 -0.53
CA VAL A 115 -14.51 5.96 0.18
C VAL A 115 -14.60 7.13 -0.79
N GLU A 116 -15.33 8.17 -0.40
CA GLU A 116 -15.38 9.38 -1.19
C GLU A 116 -14.01 10.04 -1.25
N SER A 117 -13.52 10.24 -2.47
CA SER A 117 -12.29 10.99 -2.71
C SER A 117 -12.53 11.98 -3.86
N PRO A 118 -11.94 13.18 -3.82
CA PRO A 118 -12.01 14.10 -4.93
C PRO A 118 -11.33 13.51 -6.17
N ARG A 119 -11.77 13.93 -7.35
CA ARG A 119 -11.07 13.59 -8.59
C ARG A 119 -9.66 14.19 -8.57
N VAL A 120 -8.67 13.40 -8.95
CA VAL A 120 -7.29 13.85 -9.07
C VAL A 120 -7.14 14.68 -10.34
N THR A 121 -6.84 15.97 -10.16
CA THR A 121 -6.73 16.95 -11.27
C THR A 121 -5.29 17.36 -11.57
N ALA A 122 -4.31 16.74 -10.92
CA ALA A 122 -2.88 17.04 -11.12
C ALA A 122 -2.47 16.87 -12.58
N GLU A 123 -1.74 17.86 -13.12
CA GLU A 123 -1.26 17.88 -14.51
C GLU A 123 0.15 17.28 -14.66
N LEU A 124 0.50 16.35 -13.78
CA LEU A 124 1.78 15.65 -13.83
C LEU A 124 1.96 14.95 -15.17
N ARG A 125 3.13 15.13 -15.81
CA ARG A 125 3.53 14.39 -17.02
C ARG A 125 4.89 13.74 -16.78
N ILE A 126 4.99 12.46 -17.10
CA ILE A 126 6.22 11.67 -16.91
C ILE A 126 6.54 10.86 -18.18
N PRO A 127 7.81 10.71 -18.53
CA PRO A 127 8.19 9.93 -19.71
C PRO A 127 8.02 8.42 -19.46
N LEU A 128 7.68 7.67 -20.50
CA LEU A 128 7.58 6.20 -20.43
C LEU A 128 8.87 5.56 -19.93
N SER A 129 10.03 6.10 -20.30
CA SER A 129 11.33 5.61 -19.84
C SER A 129 11.45 5.64 -18.32
N LEU A 130 10.91 6.68 -17.66
CA LEU A 130 10.86 6.75 -16.21
C LEU A 130 9.87 5.72 -15.65
N VAL A 131 8.63 5.70 -16.14
CA VAL A 131 7.59 4.73 -15.68
C VAL A 131 8.13 3.31 -15.75
N SER A 132 8.80 2.95 -16.83
CA SER A 132 9.30 1.59 -17.05
C SER A 132 10.50 1.21 -16.18
N SER A 133 11.22 2.17 -15.60
CA SER A 133 12.35 1.93 -14.67
C SER A 133 11.93 1.80 -13.21
N LEU A 134 10.74 2.29 -12.83
CA LEU A 134 10.30 2.32 -11.43
C LEU A 134 10.20 0.94 -10.78
N PRO A 135 9.72 -0.14 -11.46
CA PRO A 135 9.69 -1.46 -10.85
C PRO A 135 11.07 -2.01 -10.49
N ASP A 136 12.08 -1.77 -11.33
CA ASP A 136 13.45 -2.21 -11.04
C ASP A 136 14.05 -1.40 -9.88
N SER A 137 13.80 -0.10 -9.83
CA SER A 137 14.18 0.77 -8.72
C SER A 137 13.52 0.34 -7.40
N LEU A 138 12.21 0.01 -7.44
CA LEU A 138 11.49 -0.53 -6.30
C LEU A 138 12.10 -1.86 -5.87
N ARG A 139 12.35 -2.77 -6.82
CA ARG A 139 12.92 -4.10 -6.53
C ARG A 139 14.30 -4.01 -5.89
N ALA A 140 15.14 -3.09 -6.32
CA ALA A 140 16.46 -2.85 -5.74
C ALA A 140 16.39 -2.32 -4.30
N ALA A 141 15.29 -1.67 -3.93
CA ALA A 141 15.08 -1.12 -2.58
C ALA A 141 14.39 -2.10 -1.60
N GLN A 142 13.91 -3.26 -2.08
CA GLN A 142 13.22 -4.27 -1.28
C GLN A 142 14.22 -5.16 -0.50
N ALA A 143 14.74 -4.68 0.61
CA ALA A 143 15.76 -5.36 1.39
C ALA A 143 15.22 -6.63 2.08
N ALA A 144 14.01 -6.58 2.67
CA ALA A 144 13.42 -7.73 3.35
C ALA A 144 12.93 -8.78 2.36
N PHE A 145 12.35 -8.39 1.23
CA PHE A 145 12.02 -9.32 0.15
C PHE A 145 13.28 -10.01 -0.43
N ALA A 146 14.39 -9.30 -0.54
CA ALA A 146 15.64 -9.90 -1.06
C ALA A 146 16.11 -11.09 -0.22
N VAL A 147 15.81 -11.08 1.09
CA VAL A 147 16.17 -12.15 2.04
C VAL A 147 15.09 -13.24 2.11
N THR A 148 13.81 -12.85 2.09
CA THR A 148 12.69 -13.76 2.41
C THR A 148 11.88 -14.22 1.20
N GLY A 149 11.85 -13.43 0.12
CA GLY A 149 11.00 -13.67 -1.05
C GLY A 149 9.49 -13.54 -0.79
N GLY A 150 9.05 -13.22 0.44
CA GLY A 150 7.67 -13.34 0.92
C GLY A 150 6.92 -12.01 1.11
N LEU A 151 7.44 -10.87 0.64
CA LEU A 151 6.86 -9.56 0.91
C LEU A 151 6.40 -8.84 -0.36
N HIS A 152 5.37 -8.04 -0.20
CA HIS A 152 4.99 -6.98 -1.14
C HIS A 152 5.71 -5.68 -0.79
N ALA A 153 5.78 -4.77 -1.77
CA ALA A 153 6.29 -3.43 -1.55
C ALA A 153 5.49 -2.36 -2.28
N THR A 154 5.51 -1.17 -1.71
CA THR A 154 5.11 0.07 -2.35
C THR A 154 6.24 1.08 -2.25
N GLY A 155 6.58 1.71 -3.38
CA GLY A 155 7.51 2.84 -3.46
C GLY A 155 6.79 4.11 -3.85
N LEU A 156 7.13 5.22 -3.19
CA LEU A 156 6.76 6.56 -3.58
C LEU A 156 7.94 7.21 -4.28
N PHE A 157 7.72 7.69 -5.49
CA PHE A 157 8.74 8.36 -6.30
C PHE A 157 8.35 9.79 -6.62
N SER A 158 9.32 10.67 -6.72
CA SER A 158 9.10 12.00 -7.27
C SER A 158 8.81 11.94 -8.78
N SER A 159 8.35 13.04 -9.36
CA SER A 159 8.18 13.20 -10.82
C SER A 159 9.49 13.04 -11.61
N ALA A 160 10.63 13.18 -10.94
CA ALA A 160 11.96 12.96 -11.52
C ALA A 160 12.45 11.51 -11.36
N GLY A 161 11.70 10.63 -10.69
CA GLY A 161 12.06 9.22 -10.46
C GLY A 161 12.93 8.98 -9.22
N GLU A 162 13.09 9.96 -8.36
CA GLU A 162 13.77 9.79 -7.10
C GLU A 162 12.90 8.98 -6.14
N LEU A 163 13.44 7.92 -5.53
CA LEU A 163 12.75 7.14 -4.52
C LEU A 163 12.68 7.93 -3.20
N LEU A 164 11.48 8.37 -2.83
CA LEU A 164 11.22 9.15 -1.63
C LEU A 164 10.97 8.27 -0.41
N CYS A 165 10.24 7.18 -0.60
CA CYS A 165 9.90 6.23 0.44
C CYS A 165 9.68 4.85 -0.15
N VAL A 166 10.07 3.79 0.59
CA VAL A 166 9.70 2.40 0.30
C VAL A 166 9.23 1.74 1.58
N ARG A 167 8.16 0.94 1.48
CA ARG A 167 7.68 0.10 2.58
C ARG A 167 7.35 -1.28 2.06
N GLU A 168 7.76 -2.27 2.86
CA GLU A 168 7.51 -3.69 2.61
C GLU A 168 6.54 -4.24 3.66
N ASP A 169 5.69 -5.18 3.25
CA ASP A 169 4.74 -5.87 4.12
C ASP A 169 4.27 -7.18 3.46
N VAL A 170 3.85 -8.17 4.25
CA VAL A 170 3.19 -9.40 3.75
C VAL A 170 1.90 -9.06 3.01
N GLY A 171 1.22 -7.97 3.40
CA GLY A 171 0.02 -7.43 2.79
C GLY A 171 0.31 -6.27 1.82
N ARG A 172 -0.05 -6.41 0.55
CA ARG A 172 0.13 -5.30 -0.43
C ARG A 172 -0.63 -4.03 -0.04
N HIS A 173 -1.79 -4.15 0.62
CA HIS A 173 -2.57 -3.02 1.12
C HIS A 173 -1.84 -2.30 2.27
N ASN A 174 -1.28 -3.08 3.19
CA ASN A 174 -0.49 -2.55 4.29
C ASN A 174 0.77 -1.82 3.80
N ALA A 175 1.47 -2.38 2.79
CA ALA A 175 2.63 -1.72 2.21
C ALA A 175 2.29 -0.33 1.62
N LEU A 176 1.10 -0.19 1.01
CA LEU A 176 0.62 1.10 0.51
C LEU A 176 0.19 2.02 1.65
N ASP A 177 -0.54 1.50 2.65
CA ASP A 177 -0.94 2.30 3.82
C ASP A 177 0.27 2.84 4.58
N LYS A 178 1.32 2.03 4.78
CA LYS A 178 2.59 2.50 5.37
C LYS A 178 3.18 3.69 4.59
N VAL A 179 3.17 3.64 3.25
CA VAL A 179 3.68 4.75 2.41
C VAL A 179 2.79 6.00 2.53
N ILE A 180 1.46 5.84 2.55
CA ILE A 180 0.52 6.96 2.71
C ILE A 180 0.67 7.59 4.10
N GLY A 181 0.78 6.77 5.16
CA GLY A 181 1.00 7.25 6.52
C GLY A 181 2.34 7.97 6.67
N TRP A 182 3.41 7.45 6.05
CA TRP A 182 4.68 8.16 5.99
C TRP A 182 4.53 9.52 5.30
N ALA A 183 3.85 9.56 4.16
CA ALA A 183 3.63 10.80 3.42
C ALA A 183 2.82 11.83 4.22
N PHE A 184 1.83 11.37 4.99
CA PHE A 184 1.08 12.19 5.93
C PHE A 184 1.99 12.79 7.00
N GLY A 185 2.78 11.97 7.71
CA GLY A 185 3.72 12.42 8.74
C GLY A 185 4.80 13.38 8.21
N ALA A 186 5.17 13.24 6.93
CA ALA A 186 6.12 14.12 6.24
C ALA A 186 5.46 15.39 5.65
N GLY A 187 4.15 15.61 5.82
CA GLY A 187 3.42 16.77 5.27
C GLY A 187 3.36 16.79 3.73
N ARG A 188 3.39 15.63 3.07
CA ARG A 188 3.45 15.49 1.61
C ARG A 188 2.09 15.24 0.94
N LEU A 189 1.02 15.10 1.71
CA LEU A 189 -0.32 14.94 1.11
C LEU A 189 -0.91 16.30 0.70
N PRO A 190 -1.60 16.39 -0.46
CA PRO A 190 -1.79 15.33 -1.46
C PRO A 190 -0.53 15.05 -2.28
N LEU A 191 -0.41 13.80 -2.81
CA LEU A 191 0.73 13.32 -3.61
C LEU A 191 0.67 13.78 -5.08
N ALA A 192 0.33 15.04 -5.31
CA ALA A 192 -0.01 15.57 -6.64
C ALA A 192 1.15 15.56 -7.67
N ASP A 193 2.39 15.53 -7.19
CA ASP A 193 3.63 15.53 -7.99
C ASP A 193 4.43 14.23 -7.90
N SER A 194 3.78 13.15 -7.47
CA SER A 194 4.43 11.89 -7.14
C SER A 194 3.84 10.71 -7.91
N VAL A 195 4.56 9.60 -7.92
CA VAL A 195 4.20 8.34 -8.54
C VAL A 195 4.26 7.22 -7.50
N LEU A 196 3.19 6.45 -7.38
CA LEU A 196 3.17 5.22 -6.59
C LEU A 196 3.53 4.02 -7.47
N CYS A 197 4.53 3.23 -7.07
CA CYS A 197 4.88 1.97 -7.73
C CYS A 197 4.66 0.81 -6.76
N VAL A 198 3.88 -0.20 -7.17
CA VAL A 198 3.57 -1.37 -6.34
C VAL A 198 4.13 -2.66 -6.96
N SER A 199 4.63 -3.57 -6.13
CA SER A 199 5.23 -4.83 -6.57
C SER A 199 4.23 -5.89 -7.01
N GLY A 200 2.92 -5.65 -6.82
CA GLY A 200 1.85 -6.62 -7.06
C GLY A 200 0.88 -6.22 -8.16
N ARG A 201 -0.36 -6.75 -8.05
CA ARG A 201 -1.51 -6.40 -8.90
C ARG A 201 -2.15 -5.10 -8.40
N LEU A 202 -2.86 -4.40 -9.30
CA LEU A 202 -3.68 -3.24 -8.98
C LEU A 202 -5.12 -3.69 -8.72
N SER A 203 -5.55 -3.64 -7.46
CA SER A 203 -6.94 -3.88 -7.05
C SER A 203 -7.72 -2.58 -6.92
N PHE A 204 -9.05 -2.67 -6.83
CA PHE A 204 -9.94 -1.56 -6.52
C PHE A 204 -9.46 -0.76 -5.31
N GLU A 205 -9.16 -1.47 -4.19
CA GLU A 205 -8.75 -0.83 -2.93
C GLU A 205 -7.42 -0.07 -3.05
N LEU A 206 -6.43 -0.59 -3.80
CA LEU A 206 -5.17 0.12 -4.02
C LEU A 206 -5.38 1.42 -4.79
N VAL A 207 -6.25 1.41 -5.81
CA VAL A 207 -6.60 2.62 -6.55
C VAL A 207 -7.36 3.61 -5.67
N GLN A 208 -8.31 3.13 -4.85
CA GLN A 208 -9.03 3.96 -3.89
C GLN A 208 -8.06 4.68 -2.93
N LYS A 209 -7.13 3.94 -2.33
CA LYS A 209 -6.10 4.49 -1.43
C LYS A 209 -5.24 5.56 -2.13
N ALA A 210 -4.81 5.30 -3.37
CA ALA A 210 -4.05 6.27 -4.15
C ALA A 210 -4.86 7.54 -4.49
N ALA A 211 -6.15 7.39 -4.83
CA ALA A 211 -7.03 8.51 -5.10
C ALA A 211 -7.28 9.36 -3.84
N VAL A 212 -7.51 8.73 -2.69
CA VAL A 212 -7.62 9.42 -1.38
C VAL A 212 -6.34 10.18 -1.05
N ALA A 213 -5.17 9.59 -1.32
CA ALA A 213 -3.88 10.25 -1.14
C ALA A 213 -3.59 11.33 -2.21
N GLY A 214 -4.45 11.50 -3.22
CA GLY A 214 -4.29 12.48 -4.29
C GLY A 214 -3.16 12.17 -5.28
N CYS A 215 -2.79 10.89 -5.42
CA CYS A 215 -1.70 10.47 -6.31
C CYS A 215 -2.19 10.31 -7.75
N PRO A 216 -1.60 11.03 -8.74
CA PRO A 216 -2.07 11.01 -10.12
C PRO A 216 -1.66 9.78 -10.92
N VAL A 217 -0.60 9.05 -10.51
CA VAL A 217 -0.05 7.95 -11.30
C VAL A 217 0.27 6.75 -10.41
N MET A 218 -0.29 5.60 -10.78
CA MET A 218 0.06 4.30 -10.20
C MET A 218 0.70 3.38 -11.23
N VAL A 219 1.80 2.75 -10.84
CA VAL A 219 2.61 1.83 -11.65
C VAL A 219 2.67 0.47 -10.96
N ALA A 220 2.51 -0.62 -11.73
CA ALA A 220 2.61 -1.98 -11.22
C ALA A 220 3.25 -2.95 -12.20
N VAL A 221 3.94 -3.96 -11.67
CA VAL A 221 4.42 -5.11 -12.46
C VAL A 221 3.28 -6.05 -12.86
N GLY A 222 2.21 -6.08 -12.09
CA GLY A 222 1.03 -6.93 -12.29
C GLY A 222 -0.10 -6.27 -13.05
N ALA A 223 -1.18 -7.02 -13.24
CA ALA A 223 -2.40 -6.58 -13.92
C ALA A 223 -3.31 -5.77 -13.01
N PRO A 224 -4.10 -4.81 -13.55
CA PRO A 224 -5.26 -4.26 -12.86
C PRO A 224 -6.47 -5.20 -12.95
N SER A 225 -7.40 -5.07 -11.99
CA SER A 225 -8.76 -5.61 -12.11
C SER A 225 -9.67 -4.64 -12.89
N SER A 226 -10.81 -5.12 -13.40
CA SER A 226 -11.78 -4.26 -14.10
C SER A 226 -12.26 -3.10 -13.22
N LEU A 227 -12.64 -3.38 -11.95
CA LEU A 227 -13.05 -2.36 -10.98
C LEU A 227 -11.94 -1.35 -10.67
N ALA A 228 -10.67 -1.77 -10.69
CA ALA A 228 -9.54 -0.85 -10.53
C ALA A 228 -9.43 0.12 -11.71
N VAL A 229 -9.67 -0.36 -12.94
CA VAL A 229 -9.67 0.47 -14.16
C VAL A 229 -10.83 1.46 -14.12
N ASP A 230 -12.04 0.98 -13.80
CA ASP A 230 -13.24 1.83 -13.72
C ASP A 230 -13.07 2.95 -12.68
N LEU A 231 -12.59 2.61 -11.48
CA LEU A 231 -12.35 3.58 -10.42
C LEU A 231 -11.23 4.58 -10.80
N ALA A 232 -10.14 4.09 -11.41
CA ALA A 232 -9.05 4.97 -11.84
C ALA A 232 -9.50 5.99 -12.89
N ALA A 233 -10.34 5.58 -13.84
CA ALA A 233 -10.94 6.49 -14.83
C ALA A 233 -11.86 7.52 -14.16
N ASP A 234 -12.72 7.10 -13.24
CA ASP A 234 -13.62 7.97 -12.50
C ASP A 234 -12.85 9.00 -11.64
N ARG A 235 -11.80 8.55 -10.95
CA ARG A 235 -10.99 9.40 -10.05
C ARG A 235 -9.86 10.14 -10.74
N GLY A 236 -9.66 9.96 -12.05
CA GLY A 236 -8.64 10.68 -12.81
C GLY A 236 -7.21 10.22 -12.49
N VAL A 237 -7.02 8.95 -12.12
CA VAL A 237 -5.72 8.34 -11.83
C VAL A 237 -5.19 7.65 -13.09
N THR A 238 -3.95 7.89 -13.47
CA THR A 238 -3.27 7.13 -14.53
C THR A 238 -2.85 5.78 -13.97
N LEU A 239 -3.31 4.69 -14.62
CA LEU A 239 -3.07 3.32 -14.18
C LEU A 239 -2.18 2.60 -15.18
N CYS A 240 -0.95 2.28 -14.77
CA CYS A 240 0.04 1.55 -15.58
C CYS A 240 0.24 0.14 -15.02
N GLY A 241 -0.09 -0.87 -15.79
CA GLY A 241 0.14 -2.27 -15.43
C GLY A 241 1.12 -2.98 -16.37
N PHE A 242 1.57 -4.18 -15.98
CA PHE A 242 2.53 -5.01 -16.71
C PHE A 242 3.83 -4.25 -17.04
N VAL A 243 4.23 -3.33 -16.17
CA VAL A 243 5.39 -2.47 -16.41
C VAL A 243 6.67 -3.26 -16.23
N ARG A 244 7.42 -3.44 -17.31
CA ARG A 244 8.69 -4.18 -17.36
C ARG A 244 9.42 -3.98 -18.67
N GLY A 245 10.75 -4.08 -18.67
CA GLY A 245 11.56 -4.14 -19.88
C GLY A 245 11.34 -2.99 -20.87
N GLY A 246 11.16 -1.78 -20.39
CA GLY A 246 10.93 -0.59 -21.22
C GLY A 246 9.49 -0.41 -21.70
N THR A 247 8.53 -1.25 -21.26
CA THR A 247 7.13 -1.21 -21.72
C THR A 247 6.16 -1.04 -20.55
N ALA A 248 4.97 -0.52 -20.85
CA ALA A 248 3.85 -0.39 -19.92
C ALA A 248 2.52 -0.48 -20.67
N ASN A 249 1.50 -1.08 -20.05
CA ASN A 249 0.13 -0.94 -20.50
C ASN A 249 -0.53 0.19 -19.70
N VAL A 250 -0.94 1.27 -20.37
CA VAL A 250 -1.64 2.39 -19.75
C VAL A 250 -3.14 2.22 -19.95
N TYR A 251 -3.88 2.06 -18.87
CA TYR A 251 -5.31 1.76 -18.90
C TYR A 251 -6.20 2.99 -18.80
N THR A 252 -5.73 4.04 -18.11
CA THR A 252 -6.51 5.26 -17.85
C THR A 252 -5.62 6.47 -17.93
N GLU A 253 -6.19 7.65 -18.27
CA GLU A 253 -5.54 8.97 -18.26
C GLU A 253 -4.15 8.96 -18.94
N ALA A 254 -4.06 8.33 -20.14
CA ALA A 254 -2.78 8.08 -20.83
C ALA A 254 -2.01 9.36 -21.21
N TRP A 255 -2.66 10.50 -21.23
CA TRP A 255 -2.06 11.80 -21.55
C TRP A 255 -0.95 12.23 -20.56
N ARG A 256 -0.90 11.61 -19.37
CA ARG A 256 0.19 11.85 -18.40
C ARG A 256 1.48 11.12 -18.75
N ILE A 257 1.43 10.13 -19.63
CA ILE A 257 2.63 9.39 -20.05
C ILE A 257 3.08 9.89 -21.40
N SER A 258 4.27 10.46 -21.46
CA SER A 258 4.89 10.88 -22.73
C SER A 258 5.79 9.77 -23.28
N GLY A 259 5.77 9.61 -24.60
CA GLY A 259 6.59 8.61 -25.33
C GLY A 259 8.07 8.99 -25.41
#